data_a675bb63286052fc44e4ed9e88be2e71
#
_entry.id   a675bb63286052fc44e4ed9e88be2e71
#
_cell.length_a   1.000
_cell.length_b   1.000
_cell.length_c   1.000
_cell.angle_alpha   90.00
_cell.angle_beta   90.00
_cell.angle_gamma   90.00
#
_symmetry.space_group_name_H-M   'P 1'
#
loop_
_entity.id
_entity.type
_entity.pdbx_description
1 polymer ?
#
loop_
_entity_poly.entity_id
_entity_poly.type
_entity_poly.pdbx_seq_one_letter_code
_entity_poly.pdbx_strand_id
1 'polypeptide(L)'
;MKKILFLFTVLFAGSVFARDQVKIVGSSTVYPFATVVAERFGKTSGFKTPVIESTGSGGGLKLFCAGMGTKHPDITNASRRIKSKEVSKCAKNGIKDITEVKVGYDGIAIANSKSGPEFVLSLKDIYLALAKLVPADPEGKTVKPNPYKTWKEVNPNLPDLPILVLGPPPTSGTRDAFNELAIERGCKTFPGRKALKKENKKLYKAECRSIREDGPYIEAW
;
A
#
# COMPACT_ATOMS: atom_id res chain seq x y z
N MET A 1 -52.23 55.43 15.90
CA MET A 1 -52.37 54.02 15.56
C MET A 1 -50.97 53.48 15.15
N LYS A 2 -50.27 52.88 16.13
CA LYS A 2 -48.90 52.31 15.90
C LYS A 2 -49.07 50.89 15.43
N LYS A 3 -48.60 50.56 14.18
CA LYS A 3 -48.54 49.20 13.63
C LYS A 3 -47.27 48.56 14.14
N ILE A 4 -47.40 47.56 15.03
CA ILE A 4 -46.29 46.69 15.47
C ILE A 4 -46.08 45.61 14.41
N LEU A 5 -44.93 45.66 13.72
CA LEU A 5 -44.51 44.67 12.74
C LEU A 5 -43.73 43.54 13.51
N PHE A 6 -44.38 42.39 13.70
CA PHE A 6 -43.75 41.20 14.28
C PHE A 6 -42.88 40.53 13.21
N LEU A 7 -41.57 40.68 13.38
CA LEU A 7 -40.58 39.98 12.52
C LEU A 7 -40.43 38.54 13.02
N PHE A 8 -41.02 37.59 12.32
CA PHE A 8 -40.89 36.15 12.59
C PHE A 8 -39.54 35.69 12.04
N THR A 9 -38.52 35.59 12.90
CA THR A 9 -37.24 34.97 12.56
C THR A 9 -37.39 33.45 12.62
N VAL A 10 -37.59 32.81 11.46
CA VAL A 10 -37.59 31.37 11.38
C VAL A 10 -36.12 30.89 11.47
N LEU A 11 -35.73 30.38 12.64
CA LEU A 11 -34.48 29.65 12.81
C LEU A 11 -34.59 28.32 12.02
N PHE A 12 -34.00 28.28 10.85
CA PHE A 12 -33.69 27.02 10.16
C PHE A 12 -32.62 26.28 10.98
N ALA A 13 -33.03 25.48 11.96
CA ALA A 13 -32.16 24.47 12.55
C ALA A 13 -31.90 23.41 11.49
N GLY A 14 -30.87 23.59 10.69
CA GLY A 14 -30.38 22.55 9.76
C GLY A 14 -30.02 21.34 10.58
N SER A 15 -30.78 20.25 10.41
CA SER A 15 -30.49 18.95 11.02
C SER A 15 -29.11 18.51 10.52
N VAL A 16 -28.09 18.61 11.37
CA VAL A 16 -26.77 18.04 11.12
C VAL A 16 -26.95 16.52 11.24
N PHE A 17 -27.18 15.83 10.14
CA PHE A 17 -27.17 14.38 10.10
C PHE A 17 -25.73 13.90 10.38
N ALA A 18 -25.44 13.65 11.65
CA ALA A 18 -24.27 12.91 12.03
C ALA A 18 -24.41 11.47 11.55
N ARG A 19 -23.37 10.91 10.95
CA ARG A 19 -23.34 9.47 10.64
C ARG A 19 -23.26 8.69 11.96
N ASP A 20 -24.16 7.74 12.15
CA ASP A 20 -24.23 6.88 13.34
C ASP A 20 -23.38 5.61 13.26
N GLN A 21 -22.60 5.47 12.20
CA GLN A 21 -21.76 4.30 11.91
C GLN A 21 -20.38 4.71 11.43
N VAL A 22 -19.34 4.21 12.08
CA VAL A 22 -17.93 4.49 11.72
C VAL A 22 -17.59 3.85 10.38
N LYS A 23 -17.00 4.59 9.47
CA LYS A 23 -16.50 4.12 8.19
C LYS A 23 -14.96 4.04 8.20
N ILE A 24 -14.43 2.86 7.93
CA ILE A 24 -13.01 2.55 7.92
C ILE A 24 -12.61 2.08 6.53
N VAL A 25 -11.51 2.60 5.99
CA VAL A 25 -11.00 2.21 4.67
C VAL A 25 -9.50 1.92 4.76
N GLY A 26 -8.93 1.18 3.83
CA GLY A 26 -7.48 1.10 3.73
C GLY A 26 -6.90 -0.27 3.49
N SER A 27 -5.85 -0.60 4.24
CA SER A 27 -4.98 -1.75 4.03
C SER A 27 -5.71 -3.09 3.98
N SER A 28 -5.49 -3.86 2.91
CA SER A 28 -5.92 -5.26 2.82
C SER A 28 -5.25 -6.17 3.85
N THR A 29 -4.00 -5.89 4.22
CA THR A 29 -3.28 -6.60 5.29
C THR A 29 -3.94 -6.43 6.66
N VAL A 30 -4.41 -5.22 6.97
CA VAL A 30 -5.06 -4.91 8.26
C VAL A 30 -6.54 -5.30 8.26
N TYR A 31 -7.16 -5.42 7.09
CA TYR A 31 -8.59 -5.67 6.92
C TYR A 31 -9.14 -6.82 7.76
N PRO A 32 -8.57 -8.05 7.74
CA PRO A 32 -9.12 -9.17 8.51
C PRO A 32 -9.08 -8.92 10.03
N PHE A 33 -8.04 -8.28 10.52
CA PHE A 33 -7.94 -7.94 11.96
C PHE A 33 -8.93 -6.84 12.34
N ALA A 34 -9.04 -5.82 11.51
CA ALA A 34 -9.97 -4.71 11.74
C ALA A 34 -11.42 -5.19 11.71
N THR A 35 -11.76 -6.17 10.86
CA THR A 35 -13.11 -6.75 10.79
C THR A 35 -13.48 -7.44 12.11
N VAL A 36 -12.60 -8.25 12.68
CA VAL A 36 -12.83 -8.88 13.98
C VAL A 36 -13.02 -7.85 15.10
N VAL A 37 -12.21 -6.80 15.10
CA VAL A 37 -12.35 -5.70 16.08
C VAL A 37 -13.67 -4.97 15.92
N ALA A 38 -14.08 -4.66 14.68
CA ALA A 38 -15.34 -3.97 14.39
C ALA A 38 -16.56 -4.79 14.80
N GLU A 39 -16.56 -6.09 14.50
CA GLU A 39 -17.63 -6.98 14.93
C GLU A 39 -17.74 -7.07 16.45
N ARG A 40 -16.61 -7.21 17.12
CA ARG A 40 -16.57 -7.22 18.59
C ARG A 40 -17.07 -5.91 19.17
N PHE A 41 -16.62 -4.77 18.61
CA PHE A 41 -17.09 -3.44 19.01
C PHE A 41 -18.61 -3.32 18.89
N GLY A 42 -19.20 -3.70 17.74
CA GLY A 42 -20.65 -3.65 17.55
C GLY A 42 -21.43 -4.54 18.53
N LYS A 43 -20.85 -5.71 18.91
CA LYS A 43 -21.49 -6.63 19.87
C LYS A 43 -21.41 -6.15 21.33
N THR A 44 -20.39 -5.38 21.69
CA THR A 44 -20.13 -5.04 23.11
C THR A 44 -20.35 -3.60 23.50
N SER A 45 -20.43 -2.67 22.53
CA SER A 45 -20.51 -1.23 22.81
C SER A 45 -21.91 -0.62 22.72
N GLY A 46 -22.88 -1.34 22.16
CA GLY A 46 -24.22 -0.78 21.85
C GLY A 46 -24.25 0.15 20.62
N PHE A 47 -23.10 0.41 19.98
CA PHE A 47 -23.01 1.16 18.73
C PHE A 47 -23.13 0.25 17.51
N LYS A 48 -23.46 0.80 16.36
CA LYS A 48 -23.44 0.06 15.08
C LYS A 48 -22.04 -0.46 14.75
N THR A 49 -21.98 -1.69 14.25
CA THR A 49 -20.73 -2.28 13.78
C THR A 49 -20.10 -1.40 12.70
N PRO A 50 -18.83 -0.98 12.85
CA PRO A 50 -18.12 -0.20 11.82
C PRO A 50 -18.11 -0.89 10.46
N VAL A 51 -18.26 -0.12 9.38
CA VAL A 51 -18.09 -0.62 8.00
C VAL A 51 -16.62 -0.51 7.60
N ILE A 52 -16.06 -1.61 7.09
CA ILE A 52 -14.65 -1.67 6.69
C ILE A 52 -14.56 -2.01 5.20
N GLU A 53 -13.80 -1.20 4.45
CA GLU A 53 -13.54 -1.41 3.02
C GLU A 53 -12.04 -1.58 2.77
N SER A 54 -11.66 -2.65 2.05
CA SER A 54 -10.29 -2.88 1.63
C SER A 54 -9.99 -2.09 0.34
N THR A 55 -9.21 -1.00 0.47
CA THR A 55 -8.85 -0.11 -0.65
C THR A 55 -7.33 -0.01 -0.85
N GLY A 56 -6.56 -0.81 -0.09
CA GLY A 56 -5.12 -0.67 0.06
C GLY A 56 -4.71 0.57 0.86
N SER A 57 -3.52 0.55 1.49
CA SER A 57 -3.05 1.66 2.34
C SER A 57 -3.02 3.02 1.61
N GLY A 58 -2.60 3.03 0.35
CA GLY A 58 -2.54 4.26 -0.45
C GLY A 58 -3.91 4.79 -0.85
N GLY A 59 -4.84 3.89 -1.21
CA GLY A 59 -6.23 4.20 -1.53
C GLY A 59 -6.96 4.76 -0.31
N GLY A 60 -6.86 4.07 0.83
CA GLY A 60 -7.47 4.51 2.09
C GLY A 60 -6.99 5.88 2.55
N LEU A 61 -5.67 6.11 2.56
CA LEU A 61 -5.10 7.42 2.88
C LEU A 61 -5.53 8.53 1.90
N LYS A 62 -5.70 8.19 0.60
CA LYS A 62 -6.23 9.15 -0.39
C LYS A 62 -7.66 9.54 -0.09
N LEU A 63 -8.52 8.58 0.29
CA LEU A 63 -9.92 8.80 0.66
C LEU A 63 -10.03 9.57 1.98
N PHE A 64 -9.29 9.15 3.00
CA PHE A 64 -9.23 9.81 4.30
C PHE A 64 -8.78 11.27 4.18
N CYS A 65 -7.71 11.55 3.43
CA CYS A 65 -7.22 12.91 3.22
C CYS A 65 -8.02 13.70 2.17
N ALA A 66 -9.16 13.21 1.67
CA ALA A 66 -9.97 13.96 0.71
C ALA A 66 -10.85 15.04 1.36
N GLY A 67 -11.17 14.92 2.66
CA GLY A 67 -11.97 15.90 3.39
C GLY A 67 -12.50 15.35 4.70
N MET A 68 -13.34 16.14 5.36
CA MET A 68 -14.02 15.80 6.60
C MET A 68 -15.54 15.64 6.38
N GLY A 69 -16.22 15.06 7.35
CA GLY A 69 -17.68 14.92 7.38
C GLY A 69 -18.16 13.57 6.80
N THR A 70 -19.49 13.42 6.75
CA THR A 70 -20.15 12.14 6.51
C THR A 70 -19.87 11.49 5.15
N LYS A 71 -19.34 12.22 4.17
CA LYS A 71 -18.94 11.72 2.85
C LYS A 71 -17.56 11.08 2.83
N HIS A 72 -16.77 11.27 3.89
CA HIS A 72 -15.39 10.77 3.98
C HIS A 72 -15.26 9.71 5.08
N PRO A 73 -14.27 8.82 5.03
CA PRO A 73 -14.03 7.83 6.08
C PRO A 73 -13.53 8.52 7.37
N ASP A 74 -13.89 7.94 8.52
CA ASP A 74 -13.46 8.41 9.84
C ASP A 74 -12.06 7.90 10.19
N ILE A 75 -11.74 6.67 9.74
CA ILE A 75 -10.48 6.00 10.02
C ILE A 75 -9.91 5.44 8.73
N THR A 76 -8.60 5.42 8.62
CA THR A 76 -7.90 4.66 7.58
C THR A 76 -6.89 3.71 8.17
N ASN A 77 -6.98 2.44 7.77
CA ASN A 77 -5.99 1.42 8.09
C ASN A 77 -4.83 1.48 7.11
N ALA A 78 -3.61 1.29 7.60
CA ALA A 78 -2.43 1.28 6.76
C ALA A 78 -1.41 0.24 7.26
N SER A 79 -0.75 -0.46 6.33
CA SER A 79 0.37 -1.38 6.60
C SER A 79 1.72 -0.65 6.65
N ARG A 80 1.72 0.67 6.69
CA ARG A 80 2.88 1.55 6.80
C ARG A 80 2.49 2.89 7.42
N ARG A 81 3.47 3.62 7.90
CA ARG A 81 3.24 4.99 8.38
C ARG A 81 2.71 5.90 7.27
N ILE A 82 1.94 6.90 7.66
CA ILE A 82 1.52 7.99 6.77
C ILE A 82 2.77 8.75 6.26
N LYS A 83 2.79 9.10 4.97
CA LYS A 83 3.89 9.83 4.35
C LYS A 83 3.67 11.34 4.46
N SER A 84 4.76 12.13 4.56
CA SER A 84 4.68 13.60 4.65
C SER A 84 3.81 14.25 3.57
N LYS A 85 3.82 13.71 2.34
CA LYS A 85 2.94 14.19 1.26
C LYS A 85 1.46 13.93 1.52
N GLU A 86 1.13 12.82 2.19
CA GLU A 86 -0.25 12.49 2.57
C GLU A 86 -0.71 13.40 3.70
N VAL A 87 0.14 13.63 4.71
CA VAL A 87 -0.13 14.62 5.76
C VAL A 87 -0.39 16.01 5.17
N SER A 88 0.48 16.46 4.25
CA SER A 88 0.28 17.77 3.57
C SER A 88 -1.02 17.82 2.77
N LYS A 89 -1.46 16.69 2.16
CA LYS A 89 -2.74 16.61 1.45
C LYS A 89 -3.92 16.67 2.43
N CYS A 90 -3.85 15.95 3.54
CA CYS A 90 -4.84 16.03 4.61
C CYS A 90 -5.02 17.46 5.10
N ALA A 91 -3.92 18.15 5.44
CA ALA A 91 -3.92 19.53 5.94
C ALA A 91 -4.56 20.51 4.93
N LYS A 92 -4.28 20.38 3.62
CA LYS A 92 -4.91 21.20 2.57
C LYS A 92 -6.42 21.01 2.49
N ASN A 93 -6.93 19.86 2.91
CA ASN A 93 -8.37 19.54 2.93
C ASN A 93 -8.99 19.66 4.33
N GLY A 94 -8.36 20.43 5.22
CA GLY A 94 -8.89 20.79 6.54
C GLY A 94 -8.57 19.79 7.67
N ILE A 95 -7.96 18.62 7.38
CA ILE A 95 -7.60 17.64 8.38
C ILE A 95 -6.20 18.00 8.92
N LYS A 96 -6.15 18.68 10.04
CA LYS A 96 -4.90 19.19 10.63
C LYS A 96 -4.33 18.23 11.67
N ASP A 97 -5.19 17.60 12.45
CA ASP A 97 -4.81 16.69 13.53
C ASP A 97 -5.05 15.25 13.09
N ILE A 98 -3.98 14.47 13.06
CA ILE A 98 -4.01 13.06 12.67
C ILE A 98 -3.35 12.25 13.79
N THR A 99 -4.12 11.36 14.41
CA THR A 99 -3.61 10.40 15.37
C THR A 99 -3.24 9.10 14.64
N GLU A 100 -1.98 8.69 14.74
CA GLU A 100 -1.50 7.40 14.24
C GLU A 100 -1.32 6.43 15.39
N VAL A 101 -2.09 5.35 15.40
CA VAL A 101 -2.01 4.27 16.39
C VAL A 101 -1.35 3.06 15.75
N LYS A 102 -0.19 2.64 16.27
CA LYS A 102 0.47 1.41 15.85
C LYS A 102 -0.14 0.23 16.59
N VAL A 103 -0.80 -0.66 15.85
CA VAL A 103 -1.48 -1.84 16.41
C VAL A 103 -0.64 -3.12 16.36
N GLY A 104 0.44 -3.14 15.55
CA GLY A 104 1.32 -4.31 15.43
C GLY A 104 2.35 -4.16 14.32
N TYR A 105 3.06 -5.25 14.08
CA TYR A 105 3.99 -5.41 12.96
C TYR A 105 3.53 -6.58 12.10
N ASP A 106 3.75 -6.47 10.80
CA ASP A 106 3.59 -7.52 9.83
C ASP A 106 4.88 -7.68 9.03
N GLY A 107 5.13 -8.87 8.49
CA GLY A 107 6.32 -9.19 7.73
C GLY A 107 5.98 -10.01 6.49
N ILE A 108 6.78 -9.83 5.43
CA ILE A 108 6.72 -10.64 4.23
C ILE A 108 7.81 -11.69 4.31
N ALA A 109 7.42 -12.96 4.26
CA ALA A 109 8.34 -14.08 4.14
C ALA A 109 8.37 -14.61 2.70
N ILE A 110 9.55 -15.00 2.24
CA ILE A 110 9.72 -15.80 1.02
C ILE A 110 9.97 -17.22 1.49
N ALA A 111 9.18 -18.15 1.01
CA ALA A 111 9.24 -19.54 1.42
C ALA A 111 9.19 -20.46 0.21
N ASN A 112 9.79 -21.62 0.34
CA ASN A 112 9.68 -22.75 -0.60
C ASN A 112 9.38 -24.03 0.17
N SER A 113 9.14 -25.13 -0.56
CA SER A 113 8.93 -26.45 0.06
C SER A 113 10.11 -26.85 0.92
N LYS A 114 9.84 -27.48 2.08
CA LYS A 114 10.88 -28.06 2.95
C LYS A 114 11.69 -29.17 2.27
N SER A 115 11.11 -29.84 1.30
CA SER A 115 11.80 -30.86 0.47
C SER A 115 12.54 -30.27 -0.73
N GLY A 116 12.41 -28.97 -0.97
CA GLY A 116 13.12 -28.24 -2.02
C GLY A 116 14.53 -27.84 -1.61
N PRO A 117 15.33 -27.32 -2.54
CA PRO A 117 16.65 -26.82 -2.23
C PRO A 117 16.60 -25.61 -1.31
N GLU A 118 17.68 -25.39 -0.57
CA GLU A 118 17.84 -24.16 0.20
C GLU A 118 18.10 -22.97 -0.74
N PHE A 119 17.41 -21.87 -0.49
CA PHE A 119 17.61 -20.60 -1.18
C PHE A 119 18.18 -19.55 -0.24
N VAL A 120 19.38 -19.08 -0.50
CA VAL A 120 19.98 -17.92 0.18
C VAL A 120 19.89 -16.73 -0.77
N LEU A 121 18.80 -15.97 -0.68
CA LEU A 121 18.47 -14.89 -1.60
C LEU A 121 18.85 -13.51 -1.03
N SER A 122 19.58 -12.74 -1.81
CA SER A 122 19.73 -11.31 -1.57
C SER A 122 18.56 -10.53 -2.20
N LEU A 123 18.33 -9.28 -1.76
CA LEU A 123 17.36 -8.39 -2.41
C LEU A 123 17.71 -8.11 -3.87
N LYS A 124 19.01 -8.16 -4.23
CA LYS A 124 19.47 -8.04 -5.61
C LYS A 124 19.00 -9.23 -6.45
N ASP A 125 19.13 -10.45 -5.91
CA ASP A 125 18.70 -11.66 -6.62
C ASP A 125 17.19 -11.66 -6.85
N ILE A 126 16.42 -11.27 -5.83
CA ILE A 126 14.95 -11.13 -5.94
C ILE A 126 14.57 -10.11 -7.02
N TYR A 127 15.25 -8.95 -7.05
CA TYR A 127 15.03 -7.93 -8.07
C TYR A 127 15.36 -8.45 -9.47
N LEU A 128 16.54 -9.06 -9.65
CA LEU A 128 16.96 -9.60 -10.95
C LEU A 128 16.05 -10.74 -11.43
N ALA A 129 15.52 -11.56 -10.51
CA ALA A 129 14.60 -12.63 -10.87
C ALA A 129 13.23 -12.12 -11.32
N LEU A 130 12.69 -11.12 -10.63
CA LEU A 130 11.27 -10.77 -10.70
C LEU A 130 10.94 -9.41 -11.29
N ALA A 131 11.91 -8.51 -11.48
CA ALA A 131 11.66 -7.21 -12.08
C ALA A 131 11.34 -7.33 -13.58
N LYS A 132 10.44 -6.49 -14.08
CA LYS A 132 10.13 -6.38 -15.52
C LYS A 132 11.34 -5.93 -16.33
N LEU A 133 12.07 -4.96 -15.79
CA LEU A 133 13.28 -4.41 -16.38
C LEU A 133 14.46 -4.62 -15.43
N VAL A 134 15.58 -5.06 -15.98
CA VAL A 134 16.83 -5.27 -15.23
C VAL A 134 17.96 -4.43 -15.84
N PRO A 135 19.04 -4.15 -15.09
CA PRO A 135 20.19 -3.44 -15.62
C PRO A 135 20.75 -4.09 -16.89
N ALA A 136 21.04 -3.27 -17.89
CA ALA A 136 21.73 -3.68 -19.11
C ALA A 136 23.25 -3.54 -19.00
N ASP A 137 23.72 -2.79 -18.00
CA ASP A 137 25.14 -2.56 -17.70
C ASP A 137 25.43 -2.76 -16.20
N PRO A 138 26.69 -3.00 -15.79
CA PRO A 138 27.04 -3.30 -14.40
C PRO A 138 26.68 -2.19 -13.39
N GLU A 139 26.66 -0.93 -13.82
CA GLU A 139 26.30 0.20 -12.96
C GLU A 139 24.78 0.44 -12.93
N GLY A 140 24.01 -0.18 -13.83
CA GLY A 140 22.59 0.02 -13.95
C GLY A 140 22.19 1.40 -14.48
N LYS A 141 22.98 2.02 -15.34
CA LYS A 141 22.62 3.28 -16.00
C LYS A 141 21.48 3.08 -17.00
N THR A 142 21.50 1.96 -17.69
CA THR A 142 20.50 1.55 -18.66
C THR A 142 19.76 0.28 -18.19
N VAL A 143 18.59 0.04 -18.77
CA VAL A 143 17.79 -1.16 -18.48
C VAL A 143 17.39 -1.89 -19.75
N LYS A 144 17.12 -3.17 -19.62
CA LYS A 144 16.60 -4.06 -20.66
C LYS A 144 15.46 -4.92 -20.10
N PRO A 145 14.60 -5.50 -20.96
CA PRO A 145 13.68 -6.54 -20.55
C PRO A 145 14.41 -7.67 -19.83
N ASN A 146 13.79 -8.26 -18.82
CA ASN A 146 14.40 -9.28 -17.99
C ASN A 146 14.64 -10.58 -18.79
N PRO A 147 15.90 -11.02 -19.00
CA PRO A 147 16.21 -12.22 -19.77
C PRO A 147 16.23 -13.48 -18.91
N TYR A 148 16.34 -13.38 -17.59
CA TYR A 148 16.59 -14.51 -16.70
C TYR A 148 15.43 -15.49 -16.67
N LYS A 149 15.74 -16.80 -16.82
CA LYS A 149 14.76 -17.90 -16.78
C LYS A 149 14.98 -18.82 -15.58
N THR A 150 16.22 -18.94 -15.11
CA THR A 150 16.58 -19.79 -13.96
C THR A 150 17.20 -18.96 -12.84
N TRP A 151 17.12 -19.46 -11.61
CA TRP A 151 17.76 -18.84 -10.47
C TRP A 151 19.29 -18.77 -10.59
N LYS A 152 19.88 -19.81 -11.21
CA LYS A 152 21.33 -19.86 -11.48
C LYS A 152 21.82 -18.79 -12.46
N GLU A 153 21.00 -18.42 -13.44
CA GLU A 153 21.30 -17.30 -14.34
C GLU A 153 21.33 -15.96 -13.60
N VAL A 154 20.51 -15.81 -12.55
CA VAL A 154 20.49 -14.62 -11.69
C VAL A 154 21.74 -14.57 -10.80
N ASN A 155 22.09 -15.69 -10.19
CA ASN A 155 23.23 -15.85 -9.31
C ASN A 155 23.75 -17.30 -9.39
N PRO A 156 25.01 -17.51 -9.81
CA PRO A 156 25.60 -18.85 -9.98
C PRO A 156 25.56 -19.73 -8.72
N ASN A 157 25.44 -19.14 -7.54
CA ASN A 157 25.35 -19.88 -6.28
C ASN A 157 23.94 -20.39 -5.97
N LEU A 158 22.94 -20.03 -6.77
CA LEU A 158 21.57 -20.48 -6.61
C LEU A 158 21.32 -21.76 -7.41
N PRO A 159 20.28 -22.55 -7.04
CA PRO A 159 19.92 -23.78 -7.75
C PRO A 159 19.62 -23.53 -9.24
N ASP A 160 19.95 -24.49 -10.08
CA ASP A 160 19.61 -24.46 -11.51
C ASP A 160 18.15 -24.91 -11.70
N LEU A 161 17.25 -24.07 -11.28
CA LEU A 161 15.80 -24.28 -11.34
C LEU A 161 15.12 -23.10 -12.04
N PRO A 162 14.04 -23.35 -12.77
CA PRO A 162 13.22 -22.28 -13.33
C PRO A 162 12.77 -21.28 -12.25
N ILE A 163 12.77 -20.00 -12.60
CA ILE A 163 12.16 -18.98 -11.73
C ILE A 163 10.65 -19.16 -11.81
N LEU A 164 10.05 -19.57 -10.69
CA LEU A 164 8.62 -19.67 -10.51
C LEU A 164 8.25 -19.18 -9.11
N VAL A 165 7.54 -18.06 -9.04
CA VAL A 165 7.17 -17.42 -7.79
C VAL A 165 5.67 -17.16 -7.76
N LEU A 166 5.02 -17.65 -6.73
CA LEU A 166 3.63 -17.31 -6.41
C LEU A 166 3.61 -16.09 -5.50
N GLY A 167 2.84 -15.10 -5.84
CA GLY A 167 2.78 -13.89 -5.03
C GLY A 167 1.49 -13.09 -5.22
N PRO A 168 1.25 -12.12 -4.34
CA PRO A 168 -0.01 -11.39 -4.31
C PRO A 168 -0.23 -10.53 -5.57
N PRO A 169 -1.50 -10.35 -5.97
CA PRO A 169 -1.87 -9.54 -7.14
C PRO A 169 -1.66 -8.04 -6.90
N PRO A 170 -1.71 -7.19 -7.95
CA PRO A 170 -1.48 -5.74 -7.86
C PRO A 170 -2.43 -5.00 -6.90
N THR A 171 -3.61 -5.57 -6.63
CA THR A 171 -4.60 -5.01 -5.69
C THR A 171 -4.24 -5.24 -4.23
N SER A 172 -3.27 -6.12 -3.94
CA SER A 172 -2.86 -6.47 -2.58
C SER A 172 -1.90 -5.44 -1.98
N GLY A 173 -2.12 -5.06 -0.72
CA GLY A 173 -1.16 -4.26 0.05
C GLY A 173 0.17 -4.98 0.28
N THR A 174 0.16 -6.32 0.33
CA THR A 174 1.38 -7.14 0.41
C THR A 174 2.21 -7.00 -0.87
N ARG A 175 1.57 -6.91 -2.05
CA ARG A 175 2.27 -6.62 -3.32
C ARG A 175 2.96 -5.25 -3.29
N ASP A 176 2.28 -4.22 -2.80
CA ASP A 176 2.86 -2.88 -2.63
C ASP A 176 4.07 -2.91 -1.69
N ALA A 177 3.94 -3.60 -0.55
CA ALA A 177 5.02 -3.75 0.41
C ALA A 177 6.20 -4.55 -0.18
N PHE A 178 5.94 -5.65 -0.89
CA PHE A 178 6.96 -6.43 -1.59
C PHE A 178 7.72 -5.60 -2.62
N ASN A 179 6.99 -4.82 -3.44
CA ASN A 179 7.59 -3.91 -4.40
C ASN A 179 8.49 -2.85 -3.73
N GLU A 180 8.09 -2.32 -2.57
CA GLU A 180 8.86 -1.30 -1.85
C GLU A 180 10.04 -1.88 -1.07
N LEU A 181 9.86 -3.02 -0.42
CA LEU A 181 10.84 -3.61 0.50
C LEU A 181 11.83 -4.56 -0.17
N ALA A 182 11.42 -5.26 -1.22
CA ALA A 182 12.27 -6.21 -1.94
C ALA A 182 12.70 -5.66 -3.30
N ILE A 183 11.78 -5.46 -4.23
CA ILE A 183 12.09 -5.10 -5.62
C ILE A 183 12.80 -3.74 -5.71
N GLU A 184 12.24 -2.69 -5.12
CA GLU A 184 12.87 -1.36 -5.14
C GLU A 184 14.21 -1.34 -4.41
N ARG A 185 14.33 -2.07 -3.31
CA ARG A 185 15.60 -2.13 -2.57
C ARG A 185 16.66 -2.89 -3.35
N GLY A 186 16.31 -4.00 -4.01
CA GLY A 186 17.22 -4.71 -4.93
C GLY A 186 17.64 -3.84 -6.10
N CYS A 187 16.72 -3.10 -6.72
CA CYS A 187 17.02 -2.12 -7.77
C CYS A 187 18.06 -1.09 -7.32
N LYS A 188 17.97 -0.59 -6.09
CA LYS A 188 18.90 0.40 -5.54
C LYS A 188 20.32 -0.11 -5.29
N THR A 189 20.57 -1.40 -5.35
CA THR A 189 21.93 -1.94 -5.24
C THR A 189 22.81 -1.51 -6.41
N PHE A 190 22.19 -1.11 -7.52
CA PHE A 190 22.87 -0.56 -8.69
C PHE A 190 23.03 0.96 -8.60
N PRO A 191 24.27 1.52 -8.69
CA PRO A 191 24.51 2.95 -8.51
C PRO A 191 23.69 3.84 -9.43
N GLY A 192 23.57 3.50 -10.72
CA GLY A 192 22.78 4.25 -11.70
C GLY A 192 21.29 4.29 -11.38
N ARG A 193 20.72 3.18 -10.86
CA ARG A 193 19.34 3.17 -10.39
C ARG A 193 19.12 4.02 -9.14
N LYS A 194 20.12 4.05 -8.25
CA LYS A 194 20.10 4.90 -7.06
C LYS A 194 20.17 6.39 -7.44
N ALA A 195 20.97 6.75 -8.44
CA ALA A 195 21.08 8.12 -8.98
C ALA A 195 19.75 8.55 -9.62
N LEU A 196 19.17 7.73 -10.50
CA LEU A 196 17.90 7.99 -11.17
C LEU A 196 16.76 8.32 -10.18
N LYS A 197 16.79 7.76 -8.98
CA LYS A 197 15.78 8.09 -7.95
C LYS A 197 15.77 9.57 -7.57
N LYS A 198 16.94 10.23 -7.60
CA LYS A 198 17.09 11.66 -7.30
C LYS A 198 16.73 12.52 -8.51
N GLU A 199 17.13 12.08 -9.69
CA GLU A 199 16.99 12.81 -10.96
C GLU A 199 15.57 12.74 -11.50
N ASN A 200 15.00 11.53 -11.62
CA ASN A 200 13.66 11.28 -12.15
C ASN A 200 12.92 10.22 -11.34
N LYS A 201 12.26 10.68 -10.28
CA LYS A 201 11.52 9.78 -9.37
C LYS A 201 10.36 9.02 -10.04
N LYS A 202 9.75 9.59 -11.11
CA LYS A 202 8.64 8.95 -11.84
C LYS A 202 9.18 7.78 -12.66
N LEU A 203 10.23 8.01 -13.44
CA LEU A 203 10.89 6.98 -14.24
C LEU A 203 11.49 5.89 -13.34
N TYR A 204 12.19 6.28 -12.29
CA TYR A 204 12.71 5.34 -11.29
C TYR A 204 11.63 4.39 -10.75
N LYS A 205 10.45 4.91 -10.40
CA LYS A 205 9.37 4.04 -9.92
C LYS A 205 8.84 3.11 -10.99
N ALA A 206 8.72 3.57 -12.24
CA ALA A 206 8.27 2.74 -13.34
C ALA A 206 9.24 1.59 -13.63
N GLU A 207 10.55 1.83 -13.51
CA GLU A 207 11.57 0.82 -13.79
C GLU A 207 11.92 -0.08 -12.60
N CYS A 208 11.91 0.47 -11.38
CA CYS A 208 12.36 -0.24 -10.18
C CYS A 208 11.23 -0.84 -9.31
N ARG A 209 9.96 -0.76 -9.72
CA ARG A 209 8.81 -1.31 -8.97
C ARG A 209 7.90 -2.17 -9.82
N SER A 210 8.23 -2.37 -11.09
CA SER A 210 7.42 -3.19 -11.98
C SER A 210 7.91 -4.63 -11.94
N ILE A 211 7.02 -5.54 -11.59
CA ILE A 211 7.26 -6.99 -11.65
C ILE A 211 6.96 -7.47 -13.07
N ARG A 212 7.67 -8.51 -13.51
CA ARG A 212 7.50 -9.14 -14.81
C ARG A 212 6.18 -9.91 -14.89
N GLU A 213 5.63 -10.00 -16.09
CA GLU A 213 4.33 -10.65 -16.39
C GLU A 213 4.50 -11.75 -17.45
N ASP A 214 5.75 -12.16 -17.75
CA ASP A 214 6.11 -13.11 -18.79
C ASP A 214 6.26 -14.57 -18.29
N GLY A 215 5.62 -14.89 -17.16
CA GLY A 215 5.48 -16.26 -16.64
C GLY A 215 6.15 -16.55 -15.30
N PRO A 216 7.39 -16.10 -15.00
CA PRO A 216 8.07 -16.41 -13.75
C PRO A 216 7.39 -15.94 -12.46
N TYR A 217 6.55 -14.93 -12.54
CA TYR A 217 5.71 -14.48 -11.43
C TYR A 217 4.25 -14.78 -11.73
N ILE A 218 3.63 -15.59 -10.87
CA ILE A 218 2.21 -15.97 -10.96
C ILE A 218 1.47 -15.29 -9.81
N GLU A 219 0.38 -14.61 -10.14
CA GLU A 219 -0.49 -13.98 -9.15
C GLU A 219 -1.34 -15.03 -8.46
N ALA A 220 -1.26 -15.10 -7.13
CA ALA A 220 -2.03 -16.00 -6.29
C ALA A 220 -2.77 -15.20 -5.21
N TRP A 221 -3.99 -15.66 -4.89
CA TRP A 221 -4.89 -15.07 -3.89
C TRP A 221 -4.79 -15.84 -2.58
#